data_6269e8b3666c73b926a9d013aac8bed9
#
_entry.id   6269e8b3666c73b926a9d013aac8bed9
#
_cell.length_a   1.000
_cell.length_b   1.000
_cell.length_c   1.000
_cell.angle_alpha   90.00
_cell.angle_beta   90.00
_cell.angle_gamma   90.00
#
_symmetry.space_group_name_H-M   'P 1'
#
loop_
_entity.id
_entity.type
_entity.pdbx_description
1 polymer ?
#
loop_
_entity_poly.entity_id
_entity_poly.type
_entity_poly.pdbx_seq_one_letter_code
_entity_poly.pdbx_strand_id
1 'polypeptide(L)'
;LILERIYLEINKLINICNYSLSDICILCNSKKTVGLVAKFLSFKSIPVISDEGLLIKNSEKVDFIFSFLLYINNPNNIIAKSAIVCYLHKHILFDISLNELTMKAQKEDGFAKILNKANITLDFNSLSHNSLYELVNQLIIELNLKMDSYLEFFLEVIYKYIERENSSLSLFINWWNENKDKEAISIPDGIDAIQLMTIHKSKGLAFKVVMIPFNWQDASNKNEIWIDTSKYFENQLPLSLIRTANYLKYSLFSKEYNKEKDLQFLDSMNKLYVAM
;
A
#
# COMPACT_ATOMS: atom_id res chain seq x y z
N LEU A 1 17.41 13.09 1.49
CA LEU A 1 17.73 14.10 2.54
C LEU A 1 16.82 13.96 3.79
N ILE A 2 15.47 14.00 3.65
CA ILE A 2 14.54 13.91 4.79
C ILE A 2 14.63 12.53 5.48
N LEU A 3 14.62 11.45 4.74
CA LEU A 3 14.68 10.08 5.29
C LEU A 3 15.96 9.82 6.08
N GLU A 4 17.11 10.29 5.59
CA GLU A 4 18.38 10.16 6.31
C GLU A 4 18.36 10.98 7.60
N ARG A 5 17.72 12.17 7.61
CA ARG A 5 17.56 12.96 8.82
C ARG A 5 16.66 12.27 9.85
N ILE A 6 15.59 11.64 9.43
CA ILE A 6 14.75 10.78 10.31
C ILE A 6 15.62 9.72 10.99
N TYR A 7 16.44 9.01 10.22
CA TYR A 7 17.32 7.98 10.73
C TYR A 7 18.32 8.51 11.76
N LEU A 8 18.95 9.65 11.48
CA LEU A 8 19.91 10.29 12.41
C LEU A 8 19.23 10.71 13.72
N GLU A 9 18.03 11.31 13.66
CA GLU A 9 17.29 11.70 14.88
C GLU A 9 16.83 10.48 15.69
N ILE A 10 16.40 9.40 15.04
CA ILE A 10 16.08 8.13 15.72
C ILE A 10 17.28 7.61 16.48
N ASN A 11 18.44 7.53 15.83
CA ASN A 11 19.68 7.05 16.49
C ASN A 11 20.09 7.94 17.68
N LYS A 12 19.90 9.26 17.58
CA LYS A 12 20.12 10.18 18.67
C LYS A 12 19.17 9.95 19.85
N LEU A 13 17.88 9.75 19.57
CA LEU A 13 16.86 9.47 20.59
C LEU A 13 17.18 8.15 21.35
N ILE A 14 17.59 7.13 20.63
CA ILE A 14 17.93 5.84 21.23
C ILE A 14 19.26 5.92 22.00
N ASN A 15 20.33 6.40 21.36
CA ASN A 15 21.69 6.29 21.91
C ASN A 15 22.03 7.38 22.94
N ILE A 16 21.41 8.55 22.83
CA ILE A 16 21.73 9.70 23.73
C ILE A 16 20.61 9.90 24.73
N CYS A 17 19.34 9.81 24.31
CA CYS A 17 18.20 10.11 25.17
C CYS A 17 17.60 8.86 25.85
N ASN A 18 18.09 7.65 25.53
CA ASN A 18 17.68 6.36 26.10
C ASN A 18 16.17 6.04 25.91
N TYR A 19 15.56 6.50 24.81
CA TYR A 19 14.19 6.10 24.43
C TYR A 19 14.22 4.70 23.80
N SER A 20 13.18 3.90 24.06
CA SER A 20 12.91 2.66 23.32
C SER A 20 12.32 2.98 21.94
N LEU A 21 12.40 2.06 21.00
CA LEU A 21 11.77 2.24 19.68
C LEU A 21 10.27 2.42 19.79
N SER A 22 9.63 1.70 20.71
CA SER A 22 8.20 1.77 21.01
C SER A 22 7.72 3.11 21.57
N ASP A 23 8.65 3.91 22.12
CA ASP A 23 8.35 5.27 22.60
C ASP A 23 8.19 6.29 21.46
N ILE A 24 8.66 5.94 20.26
CA ILE A 24 8.75 6.84 19.10
C ILE A 24 7.61 6.60 18.12
N CYS A 25 6.87 7.65 17.79
CA CYS A 25 5.89 7.65 16.73
C CYS A 25 6.28 8.64 15.62
N ILE A 26 6.19 8.21 14.36
CA ILE A 26 6.40 9.09 13.21
C ILE A 26 5.06 9.32 12.51
N LEU A 27 4.61 10.56 12.49
CA LEU A 27 3.36 10.97 11.86
C LEU A 27 3.59 11.45 10.43
N CYS A 28 2.82 10.89 9.51
CA CYS A 28 2.90 11.19 8.09
C CYS A 28 1.61 11.81 7.57
N ASN A 29 1.70 12.60 6.50
CA ASN A 29 0.55 13.26 5.88
C ASN A 29 -0.33 12.30 5.07
N SER A 30 0.23 11.19 4.58
CA SER A 30 -0.46 10.25 3.70
C SER A 30 0.03 8.82 3.89
N LYS A 31 -0.81 7.85 3.55
CA LYS A 31 -0.47 6.43 3.52
C LYS A 31 0.75 6.13 2.64
N LYS A 32 0.88 6.81 1.49
CA LYS A 32 2.01 6.68 0.58
C LYS A 32 3.33 7.06 1.28
N THR A 33 3.32 8.12 2.07
CA THR A 33 4.49 8.58 2.83
C THR A 33 4.83 7.60 3.96
N VAL A 34 3.82 7.05 4.65
CA VAL A 34 4.01 5.98 5.65
C VAL A 34 4.75 4.80 5.02
N GLY A 35 4.28 4.29 3.88
CA GLY A 35 4.92 3.17 3.19
C GLY A 35 6.37 3.46 2.76
N LEU A 36 6.66 4.70 2.35
CA LEU A 36 8.00 5.11 1.95
C LEU A 36 8.97 5.13 3.15
N VAL A 37 8.53 5.70 4.29
CA VAL A 37 9.32 5.72 5.54
C VAL A 37 9.53 4.29 6.06
N ALA A 38 8.48 3.46 6.05
CA ALA A 38 8.55 2.07 6.49
C ALA A 38 9.60 1.28 5.70
N LYS A 39 9.58 1.36 4.37
CA LYS A 39 10.57 0.71 3.50
C LYS A 39 12.00 1.18 3.79
N PHE A 40 12.19 2.48 3.99
CA PHE A 40 13.50 3.04 4.28
C PHE A 40 14.05 2.57 5.63
N LEU A 41 13.23 2.63 6.70
CA LEU A 41 13.65 2.19 8.03
C LEU A 41 13.89 0.68 8.09
N SER A 42 13.08 -0.12 7.41
CA SER A 42 13.31 -1.57 7.27
C SER A 42 14.63 -1.87 6.55
N PHE A 43 14.99 -1.09 5.51
CA PHE A 43 16.29 -1.20 4.85
C PHE A 43 17.46 -0.89 5.81
N LYS A 44 17.26 0.01 6.77
CA LYS A 44 18.23 0.34 7.83
C LYS A 44 18.16 -0.64 9.02
N SER A 45 17.40 -1.74 8.92
CA SER A 45 17.20 -2.73 9.98
C SER A 45 16.56 -2.18 11.26
N ILE A 46 15.79 -1.09 11.15
CA ILE A 46 15.00 -0.56 12.26
C ILE A 46 13.61 -1.17 12.18
N PRO A 47 13.13 -1.87 13.21
CA PRO A 47 11.79 -2.43 13.25
C PRO A 47 10.74 -1.31 13.32
N VAL A 48 9.74 -1.42 12.45
CA VAL A 48 8.65 -0.44 12.34
C VAL A 48 7.30 -1.14 12.32
N ILE A 49 6.32 -0.53 12.95
CA ILE A 49 4.93 -0.94 12.96
C ILE A 49 4.13 0.11 12.21
N SER A 50 3.45 -0.28 11.15
CA SER A 50 2.49 0.60 10.49
C SER A 50 1.33 -0.21 9.95
N ASP A 51 0.12 0.30 10.10
CA ASP A 51 -1.07 -0.35 9.56
C ASP A 51 -0.96 -0.59 8.04
N GLU A 52 -0.31 0.31 7.32
CA GLU A 52 -0.10 0.17 5.87
C GLU A 52 1.01 -0.85 5.54
N GLY A 53 2.04 -0.93 6.38
CA GLY A 53 3.12 -1.92 6.23
C GLY A 53 2.67 -3.33 6.58
N LEU A 54 1.60 -3.45 7.36
CA LEU A 54 1.03 -4.70 7.82
C LEU A 54 -0.09 -5.24 6.93
N LEU A 55 -0.55 -4.47 5.97
CA LEU A 55 -1.54 -4.97 5.02
C LEU A 55 -0.98 -6.15 4.24
N ILE A 56 -1.66 -7.28 4.34
CA ILE A 56 -1.25 -8.55 3.71
C ILE A 56 -1.08 -8.39 2.20
N LYS A 57 -1.94 -7.59 1.56
CA LYS A 57 -1.88 -7.26 0.12
C LYS A 57 -0.57 -6.60 -0.33
N ASN A 58 0.22 -6.01 0.59
CA ASN A 58 1.47 -5.34 0.23
C ASN A 58 2.67 -6.30 0.13
N SER A 59 2.47 -7.58 0.46
CA SER A 59 3.47 -8.63 0.30
C SER A 59 3.54 -9.08 -1.15
N GLU A 60 4.73 -8.99 -1.75
CA GLU A 60 4.97 -9.47 -3.12
C GLU A 60 4.72 -10.98 -3.25
N LYS A 61 4.96 -11.76 -2.19
CA LYS A 61 4.70 -13.21 -2.18
C LYS A 61 3.20 -13.51 -2.18
N VAL A 62 2.42 -12.76 -1.40
CA VAL A 62 0.97 -12.90 -1.37
C VAL A 62 0.37 -12.52 -2.73
N ASP A 63 0.81 -11.40 -3.31
CA ASP A 63 0.38 -10.99 -4.66
C ASP A 63 0.75 -12.05 -5.72
N PHE A 64 1.91 -12.67 -5.58
CA PHE A 64 2.35 -13.74 -6.48
C PHE A 64 1.45 -14.97 -6.37
N ILE A 65 1.16 -15.46 -5.16
CA ILE A 65 0.21 -16.57 -4.94
C ILE A 65 -1.18 -16.17 -5.44
N PHE A 66 -1.67 -14.99 -5.12
CA PHE A 66 -2.98 -14.53 -5.55
C PHE A 66 -3.08 -14.47 -7.09
N SER A 67 -1.99 -14.10 -7.77
CA SER A 67 -1.93 -14.13 -9.23
C SER A 67 -2.04 -15.57 -9.78
N PHE A 68 -1.48 -16.57 -9.09
CA PHE A 68 -1.72 -17.99 -9.45
C PHE A 68 -3.16 -18.41 -9.21
N LEU A 69 -3.80 -17.97 -8.12
CA LEU A 69 -5.22 -18.24 -7.88
C LEU A 69 -6.10 -17.66 -9.00
N LEU A 70 -5.79 -16.43 -9.45
CA LEU A 70 -6.48 -15.82 -10.59
C LEU A 70 -6.26 -16.59 -11.89
N TYR A 71 -5.04 -17.10 -12.12
CA TYR A 71 -4.71 -17.91 -13.30
C TYR A 71 -5.41 -19.27 -13.26
N ILE A 72 -5.43 -19.96 -12.12
CA ILE A 72 -6.12 -21.24 -11.94
C ILE A 72 -7.63 -21.08 -12.16
N ASN A 73 -8.22 -20.01 -11.65
CA ASN A 73 -9.63 -19.69 -11.85
C ASN A 73 -9.97 -19.36 -13.32
N ASN A 74 -9.06 -18.66 -14.01
CA ASN A 74 -9.20 -18.34 -15.43
C ASN A 74 -7.82 -18.35 -16.14
N PRO A 75 -7.46 -19.44 -16.83
CA PRO A 75 -6.18 -19.57 -17.54
C PRO A 75 -5.96 -18.53 -18.66
N ASN A 76 -7.03 -17.88 -19.12
CA ASN A 76 -6.93 -16.80 -20.13
C ASN A 76 -6.71 -15.41 -19.54
N ASN A 77 -6.59 -15.29 -18.22
CA ASN A 77 -6.37 -14.02 -17.55
C ASN A 77 -4.95 -13.50 -17.84
N ILE A 78 -4.87 -12.52 -18.76
CA ILE A 78 -3.60 -11.89 -19.19
C ILE A 78 -2.96 -11.12 -18.04
N ILE A 79 -3.76 -10.48 -17.18
CA ILE A 79 -3.26 -9.70 -16.04
C ILE A 79 -2.57 -10.64 -15.04
N ALA A 80 -3.18 -11.76 -14.72
CA ALA A 80 -2.61 -12.78 -13.84
C ALA A 80 -1.27 -13.31 -14.39
N LYS A 81 -1.24 -13.70 -15.67
CA LYS A 81 -0.01 -14.15 -16.33
C LYS A 81 1.09 -13.08 -16.27
N SER A 82 0.74 -11.82 -16.54
CA SER A 82 1.70 -10.73 -16.52
C SER A 82 2.24 -10.46 -15.12
N ALA A 83 1.40 -10.51 -14.09
CA ALA A 83 1.83 -10.35 -12.71
C ALA A 83 2.78 -11.47 -12.25
N ILE A 84 2.46 -12.73 -12.60
CA ILE A 84 3.34 -13.89 -12.35
C ILE A 84 4.70 -13.68 -13.04
N VAL A 85 4.69 -13.29 -14.32
CA VAL A 85 5.92 -13.05 -15.09
C VAL A 85 6.75 -11.91 -14.50
N CYS A 86 6.11 -10.83 -14.02
CA CYS A 86 6.81 -9.73 -13.35
C CYS A 86 7.54 -10.21 -12.10
N TYR A 87 6.90 -11.02 -11.28
CA TYR A 87 7.54 -11.60 -10.09
C TYR A 87 8.70 -12.51 -10.46
N LEU A 88 8.50 -13.43 -11.42
CA LEU A 88 9.54 -14.34 -11.89
C LEU A 88 10.74 -13.60 -12.50
N HIS A 89 10.50 -12.56 -13.27
CA HIS A 89 11.56 -11.70 -13.80
C HIS A 89 12.39 -11.06 -12.69
N LYS A 90 11.75 -10.54 -11.66
CA LYS A 90 12.40 -9.85 -10.56
C LYS A 90 13.27 -10.77 -9.70
N HIS A 91 12.84 -12.03 -9.50
CA HIS A 91 13.44 -12.91 -8.50
C HIS A 91 14.20 -14.11 -9.09
N ILE A 92 13.91 -14.53 -10.32
CA ILE A 92 14.44 -15.77 -10.92
C ILE A 92 15.00 -15.54 -12.32
N LEU A 93 14.30 -14.84 -13.20
CA LEU A 93 14.59 -14.72 -14.64
C LEU A 93 15.10 -13.31 -15.01
N PHE A 94 15.93 -12.72 -14.19
CA PHE A 94 16.41 -11.35 -14.34
C PHE A 94 17.28 -11.12 -15.60
N ASP A 95 17.83 -12.19 -16.19
CA ASP A 95 18.67 -12.14 -17.40
C ASP A 95 17.87 -11.94 -18.69
N ILE A 96 16.54 -12.05 -18.64
CA ILE A 96 15.67 -11.96 -19.82
C ILE A 96 14.85 -10.68 -19.73
N SER A 97 14.70 -9.96 -20.84
CA SER A 97 13.87 -8.76 -20.89
C SER A 97 12.42 -9.04 -20.45
N LEU A 98 11.86 -8.20 -19.56
CA LEU A 98 10.47 -8.28 -19.12
C LEU A 98 9.49 -8.25 -20.30
N ASN A 99 9.75 -7.39 -21.30
CA ASN A 99 8.92 -7.28 -22.50
C ASN A 99 8.90 -8.59 -23.29
N GLU A 100 10.04 -9.27 -23.41
CA GLU A 100 10.14 -10.56 -24.07
C GLU A 100 9.35 -11.64 -23.34
N LEU A 101 9.46 -11.69 -22.01
CA LEU A 101 8.72 -12.63 -21.19
C LEU A 101 7.21 -12.40 -21.26
N THR A 102 6.75 -11.16 -21.15
CA THR A 102 5.32 -10.82 -21.22
C THR A 102 4.72 -11.13 -22.59
N MET A 103 5.43 -10.83 -23.67
CA MET A 103 5.02 -11.19 -25.03
C MET A 103 4.95 -12.71 -25.25
N LYS A 104 5.91 -13.46 -24.69
CA LYS A 104 5.92 -14.91 -24.75
C LYS A 104 4.78 -15.51 -23.93
N ALA A 105 4.47 -14.96 -22.76
CA ALA A 105 3.39 -15.47 -21.89
C ALA A 105 1.99 -15.41 -22.53
N GLN A 106 1.79 -14.53 -23.51
CA GLN A 106 0.52 -14.39 -24.24
C GLN A 106 0.35 -15.42 -25.37
N LYS A 107 1.45 -16.06 -25.82
CA LYS A 107 1.41 -17.07 -26.87
C LYS A 107 0.93 -18.42 -26.29
N GLU A 108 0.33 -19.23 -27.15
CA GLU A 108 0.00 -20.61 -26.85
C GLU A 108 1.25 -21.35 -26.36
N ASP A 109 1.15 -22.10 -25.27
CA ASP A 109 2.25 -22.77 -24.56
C ASP A 109 3.40 -21.86 -24.06
N GLY A 110 3.37 -20.55 -24.35
CA GLY A 110 4.45 -19.64 -23.97
C GLY A 110 4.57 -19.47 -22.47
N PHE A 111 3.45 -19.42 -21.77
CA PHE A 111 3.41 -19.31 -20.31
C PHE A 111 3.97 -20.56 -19.62
N ALA A 112 3.58 -21.75 -20.07
CA ALA A 112 4.10 -23.01 -19.56
C ALA A 112 5.63 -23.11 -19.74
N LYS A 113 6.15 -22.68 -20.89
CA LYS A 113 7.60 -22.63 -21.14
C LYS A 113 8.35 -21.67 -20.20
N ILE A 114 7.72 -20.55 -19.81
CA ILE A 114 8.29 -19.61 -18.83
C ILE A 114 8.33 -20.25 -17.43
N LEU A 115 7.25 -20.90 -17.01
CA LEU A 115 7.20 -21.61 -15.72
C LEU A 115 8.28 -22.71 -15.66
N ASN A 116 8.40 -23.52 -16.71
CA ASN A 116 9.43 -24.57 -16.79
C ASN A 116 10.85 -23.98 -16.73
N LYS A 117 11.08 -22.81 -17.37
CA LYS A 117 12.38 -22.11 -17.30
C LYS A 117 12.69 -21.58 -15.89
N ALA A 118 11.66 -21.26 -15.11
CA ALA A 118 11.78 -20.89 -13.70
C ALA A 118 11.85 -22.11 -12.77
N ASN A 119 11.95 -23.35 -13.30
CA ASN A 119 11.89 -24.62 -12.57
C ASN A 119 10.58 -24.80 -11.78
N ILE A 120 9.48 -24.25 -12.27
CA ILE A 120 8.15 -24.40 -11.69
C ILE A 120 7.37 -25.41 -12.54
N THR A 121 7.07 -26.55 -11.93
CA THR A 121 6.27 -27.63 -12.56
C THR A 121 4.98 -27.82 -11.74
N LEU A 122 3.90 -27.15 -12.18
CA LEU A 122 2.60 -27.23 -11.53
C LEU A 122 1.66 -28.13 -12.32
N ASP A 123 1.07 -29.12 -11.67
CA ASP A 123 -0.05 -29.88 -12.22
C ASP A 123 -1.36 -29.16 -11.88
N PHE A 124 -1.81 -28.29 -12.78
CA PHE A 124 -3.04 -27.53 -12.60
C PHE A 124 -4.30 -28.38 -12.51
N ASN A 125 -4.29 -29.61 -13.02
CA ASN A 125 -5.43 -30.51 -12.91
C ASN A 125 -5.57 -31.02 -11.48
N SER A 126 -4.49 -31.46 -10.86
CA SER A 126 -4.50 -31.88 -9.44
C SER A 126 -4.83 -30.71 -8.51
N LEU A 127 -4.27 -29.54 -8.77
CA LEU A 127 -4.51 -28.34 -7.97
C LEU A 127 -5.96 -27.88 -7.97
N SER A 128 -6.69 -28.03 -9.08
CA SER A 128 -8.09 -27.62 -9.19
C SER A 128 -9.07 -28.43 -8.34
N HIS A 129 -8.67 -29.61 -7.87
CA HIS A 129 -9.49 -30.49 -7.03
C HIS A 129 -9.26 -30.30 -5.52
N ASN A 130 -8.24 -29.53 -5.13
CA ASN A 130 -7.91 -29.29 -3.74
C ASN A 130 -8.86 -28.26 -3.11
N SER A 131 -9.02 -28.35 -1.79
CA SER A 131 -9.65 -27.25 -1.06
C SER A 131 -8.82 -25.97 -1.22
N LEU A 132 -9.44 -24.80 -1.07
CA LEU A 132 -8.75 -23.51 -1.23
C LEU A 132 -7.49 -23.39 -0.32
N TYR A 133 -7.57 -23.89 0.90
CA TYR A 133 -6.44 -23.89 1.83
C TYR A 133 -5.30 -24.82 1.37
N GLU A 134 -5.62 -26.02 0.96
CA GLU A 134 -4.66 -27.00 0.43
C GLU A 134 -4.01 -26.50 -0.86
N LEU A 135 -4.82 -25.88 -1.75
CA LEU A 135 -4.34 -25.27 -2.99
C LEU A 135 -3.26 -24.21 -2.71
N VAL A 136 -3.52 -23.30 -1.77
CA VAL A 136 -2.55 -22.25 -1.44
C VAL A 136 -1.31 -22.81 -0.76
N ASN A 137 -1.49 -23.77 0.14
CA ASN A 137 -0.38 -24.44 0.82
C ASN A 137 0.53 -25.17 -0.19
N GLN A 138 -0.08 -25.89 -1.14
CA GLN A 138 0.66 -26.57 -2.19
C GLN A 138 1.39 -25.56 -3.10
N LEU A 139 0.75 -24.46 -3.48
CA LEU A 139 1.41 -23.39 -4.23
C LEU A 139 2.64 -22.83 -3.49
N ILE A 140 2.57 -22.62 -2.18
CA ILE A 140 3.71 -22.14 -1.38
C ILE A 140 4.89 -23.12 -1.49
N ILE A 141 4.61 -24.42 -1.41
CA ILE A 141 5.62 -25.49 -1.48
C ILE A 141 6.21 -25.58 -2.89
N GLU A 142 5.37 -25.72 -3.91
CA GLU A 142 5.80 -25.89 -5.31
C GLU A 142 6.56 -24.67 -5.87
N LEU A 143 6.18 -23.46 -5.42
CA LEU A 143 6.87 -22.23 -5.78
C LEU A 143 8.11 -21.96 -4.91
N ASN A 144 8.45 -22.89 -3.99
CA ASN A 144 9.57 -22.79 -3.06
C ASN A 144 9.63 -21.45 -2.33
N LEU A 145 8.48 -20.94 -1.89
CA LEU A 145 8.40 -19.68 -1.18
C LEU A 145 8.77 -19.87 0.29
N LYS A 146 9.79 -19.13 0.74
CA LYS A 146 10.12 -19.11 2.16
C LYS A 146 8.95 -18.51 2.95
N MET A 147 8.45 -19.28 3.92
CA MET A 147 7.38 -18.83 4.81
C MET A 147 7.81 -17.55 5.56
N ASP A 148 6.89 -16.62 5.67
CA ASP A 148 7.01 -15.40 6.46
C ASP A 148 5.64 -15.03 7.05
N SER A 149 5.63 -14.05 7.95
CA SER A 149 4.40 -13.63 8.64
C SER A 149 3.26 -13.24 7.68
N TYR A 150 3.55 -12.69 6.50
CA TYR A 150 2.53 -12.34 5.52
C TYR A 150 1.85 -13.58 4.92
N LEU A 151 2.62 -14.62 4.61
CA LEU A 151 2.09 -15.88 4.11
C LEU A 151 1.30 -16.63 5.19
N GLU A 152 1.80 -16.64 6.45
CA GLU A 152 1.09 -17.24 7.59
C GLU A 152 -0.26 -16.57 7.80
N PHE A 153 -0.30 -15.24 7.85
CA PHE A 153 -1.56 -14.50 7.99
C PHE A 153 -2.47 -14.64 6.77
N PHE A 154 -1.93 -14.74 5.57
CA PHE A 154 -2.74 -15.01 4.38
C PHE A 154 -3.43 -16.36 4.46
N LEU A 155 -2.73 -17.41 4.92
CA LEU A 155 -3.33 -18.72 5.19
C LEU A 155 -4.39 -18.66 6.29
N GLU A 156 -4.16 -17.86 7.35
CA GLU A 156 -5.15 -17.64 8.40
C GLU A 156 -6.42 -16.95 7.87
N VAL A 157 -6.27 -15.96 7.00
CA VAL A 157 -7.39 -15.29 6.34
C VAL A 157 -8.18 -16.26 5.49
N ILE A 158 -7.51 -17.11 4.72
CA ILE A 158 -8.16 -18.16 3.91
C ILE A 158 -8.91 -19.13 4.81
N TYR A 159 -8.31 -19.57 5.90
CA TYR A 159 -8.93 -20.47 6.85
C TYR A 159 -10.21 -19.86 7.45
N LYS A 160 -10.15 -18.62 7.93
CA LYS A 160 -11.29 -17.86 8.47
C LYS A 160 -12.39 -17.64 7.42
N TYR A 161 -12.00 -17.44 6.16
CA TYR A 161 -12.95 -17.30 5.06
C TYR A 161 -13.72 -18.60 4.82
N ILE A 162 -13.01 -19.74 4.77
CA ILE A 162 -13.63 -21.07 4.55
C ILE A 162 -14.60 -21.42 5.69
N GLU A 163 -14.28 -21.10 6.93
CA GLU A 163 -15.14 -21.33 8.07
C GLU A 163 -16.48 -20.56 8.02
N ARG A 164 -16.47 -19.37 7.40
CA ARG A 164 -17.62 -18.46 7.42
C ARG A 164 -18.48 -18.52 6.17
N GLU A 165 -17.85 -18.70 5.03
CA GLU A 165 -18.50 -18.49 3.74
C GLU A 165 -18.57 -19.79 2.92
N ASN A 166 -17.54 -20.05 2.14
CA ASN A 166 -17.48 -21.19 1.21
C ASN A 166 -16.05 -21.47 0.76
N SER A 167 -15.74 -22.69 0.40
CA SER A 167 -14.42 -23.08 -0.12
C SER A 167 -14.21 -22.81 -1.63
N SER A 168 -15.15 -22.13 -2.29
CA SER A 168 -15.04 -21.82 -3.73
C SER A 168 -13.97 -20.78 -4.02
N LEU A 169 -13.04 -21.12 -4.92
CA LEU A 169 -11.95 -20.24 -5.37
C LEU A 169 -12.48 -18.91 -5.97
N SER A 170 -13.48 -18.98 -6.83
CA SER A 170 -14.05 -17.79 -7.50
C SER A 170 -14.69 -16.84 -6.49
N LEU A 171 -15.39 -17.35 -5.48
CA LEU A 171 -16.00 -16.53 -4.43
C LEU A 171 -14.92 -15.90 -3.55
N PHE A 172 -13.86 -16.64 -3.21
CA PHE A 172 -12.73 -16.10 -2.46
C PHE A 172 -12.03 -14.96 -3.20
N ILE A 173 -11.81 -15.10 -4.51
CA ILE A 173 -11.19 -14.04 -5.32
C ILE A 173 -12.00 -12.75 -5.26
N ASN A 174 -13.32 -12.81 -5.36
CA ASN A 174 -14.19 -11.65 -5.26
C ASN A 174 -14.13 -11.04 -3.86
N TRP A 175 -14.30 -11.88 -2.85
CA TRP A 175 -14.21 -11.46 -1.45
C TRP A 175 -12.86 -10.79 -1.12
N TRP A 176 -11.74 -11.39 -1.57
CA TRP A 176 -10.41 -10.83 -1.36
C TRP A 176 -10.26 -9.45 -1.99
N ASN A 177 -10.73 -9.26 -3.21
CA ASN A 177 -10.67 -7.96 -3.89
C ASN A 177 -11.42 -6.85 -3.14
N GLU A 178 -12.49 -7.17 -2.43
CA GLU A 178 -13.28 -6.23 -1.62
C GLU A 178 -12.67 -5.99 -0.22
N ASN A 179 -11.99 -6.98 0.34
CA ASN A 179 -11.54 -6.95 1.74
C ASN A 179 -10.02 -6.80 1.93
N LYS A 180 -9.20 -7.02 0.92
CA LYS A 180 -7.73 -6.95 1.01
C LYS A 180 -7.16 -5.66 1.60
N ASP A 181 -7.93 -4.57 1.57
CA ASP A 181 -7.56 -3.28 2.15
C ASP A 181 -7.78 -3.21 3.67
N LYS A 182 -8.43 -4.22 4.23
CA LYS A 182 -8.72 -4.34 5.67
C LYS A 182 -7.89 -5.42 6.34
N GLU A 183 -7.43 -6.41 5.56
CA GLU A 183 -6.68 -7.55 6.09
C GLU A 183 -5.24 -7.15 6.37
N ALA A 184 -4.90 -7.11 7.66
CA ALA A 184 -3.59 -6.70 8.15
C ALA A 184 -3.08 -7.70 9.20
N ILE A 185 -1.78 -7.84 9.27
CA ILE A 185 -1.11 -8.64 10.30
C ILE A 185 -1.38 -8.02 11.67
N SER A 186 -1.93 -8.81 12.59
CA SER A 186 -2.03 -8.42 13.99
C SER A 186 -0.67 -8.50 14.65
N ILE A 187 -0.18 -7.40 15.19
CA ILE A 187 1.07 -7.39 15.94
C ILE A 187 0.78 -7.75 17.38
N PRO A 188 1.51 -8.71 17.96
CA PRO A 188 1.46 -8.92 19.39
C PRO A 188 1.86 -7.66 20.16
N ASP A 189 1.16 -7.35 21.25
CA ASP A 189 1.54 -6.26 22.15
C ASP A 189 2.95 -6.48 22.71
N GLY A 190 3.73 -5.39 22.79
CA GLY A 190 5.06 -5.42 23.43
C GLY A 190 6.25 -5.55 22.50
N ILE A 191 6.08 -5.49 21.20
CA ILE A 191 7.22 -5.40 20.26
C ILE A 191 7.86 -4.02 20.34
N ASP A 192 9.18 -3.97 20.60
CA ASP A 192 9.94 -2.72 20.58
C ASP A 192 10.20 -2.28 19.12
N ALA A 193 9.30 -1.48 18.58
CA ALA A 193 9.35 -0.97 17.22
C ALA A 193 8.73 0.42 17.10
N ILE A 194 9.24 1.22 16.15
CA ILE A 194 8.74 2.57 15.88
C ILE A 194 7.36 2.50 15.27
N GLN A 195 6.43 3.29 15.79
CA GLN A 195 5.08 3.40 15.23
C GLN A 195 5.04 4.41 14.09
N LEU A 196 4.53 3.96 12.95
CA LEU A 196 4.31 4.79 11.77
C LEU A 196 2.83 4.90 11.47
N MET A 197 2.29 6.10 11.45
CA MET A 197 0.86 6.29 11.15
C MET A 197 0.58 7.64 10.50
N THR A 198 -0.64 7.79 9.98
CA THR A 198 -1.11 9.09 9.53
C THR A 198 -1.65 9.89 10.71
N ILE A 199 -1.60 11.23 10.60
CA ILE A 199 -2.08 12.15 11.63
C ILE A 199 -3.53 11.86 12.05
N HIS A 200 -4.41 11.50 11.11
CA HIS A 200 -5.79 11.17 11.45
C HIS A 200 -5.93 9.93 12.33
N LYS A 201 -5.00 8.99 12.22
CA LYS A 201 -4.99 7.75 13.02
C LYS A 201 -4.38 7.95 14.40
N SER A 202 -3.54 8.98 14.58
CA SER A 202 -2.94 9.28 15.89
C SER A 202 -3.91 9.93 16.88
N LYS A 203 -5.10 10.34 16.42
CA LYS A 203 -6.09 10.99 17.27
C LYS A 203 -6.50 10.10 18.46
N GLY A 204 -6.24 10.58 19.67
CA GLY A 204 -6.53 9.87 20.91
C GLY A 204 -5.42 8.92 21.37
N LEU A 205 -4.30 8.84 20.66
CA LEU A 205 -3.11 8.10 21.08
C LEU A 205 -2.08 9.08 21.67
N ALA A 206 -1.27 8.60 22.60
CA ALA A 206 -0.19 9.37 23.22
C ALA A 206 1.14 8.62 23.10
N PHE A 207 2.19 9.34 22.71
CA PHE A 207 3.55 8.82 22.56
C PHE A 207 4.53 9.71 23.29
N LYS A 208 5.62 9.14 23.83
CA LYS A 208 6.65 9.93 24.50
C LYS A 208 7.40 10.84 23.52
N VAL A 209 7.62 10.36 22.29
CA VAL A 209 8.29 11.11 21.23
C VAL A 209 7.45 11.06 19.96
N VAL A 210 7.09 12.22 19.43
CA VAL A 210 6.39 12.35 18.16
C VAL A 210 7.29 13.06 17.16
N MET A 211 7.55 12.41 16.03
CA MET A 211 8.31 12.99 14.92
C MET A 211 7.39 13.32 13.75
N ILE A 212 7.51 14.52 13.23
CA ILE A 212 6.70 15.01 12.11
C ILE A 212 7.64 15.54 11.02
N PRO A 213 8.16 14.66 10.18
CA PRO A 213 9.26 14.98 9.27
C PRO A 213 8.85 15.67 7.98
N PHE A 214 7.55 15.80 7.69
CA PHE A 214 7.05 16.30 6.41
C PHE A 214 6.37 17.65 6.54
N ASN A 215 6.49 18.48 5.47
CA ASN A 215 5.89 19.80 5.46
C ASN A 215 4.35 19.74 5.54
N TRP A 216 3.77 20.55 6.38
CA TRP A 216 2.33 20.66 6.62
C TRP A 216 1.57 21.29 5.45
N GLN A 217 2.24 22.11 4.66
CA GLN A 217 1.62 22.87 3.58
C GLN A 217 1.24 22.03 2.37
N ASP A 218 1.79 20.81 2.24
CA ASP A 218 1.52 19.94 1.07
C ASP A 218 0.22 19.15 1.18
N ALA A 219 -0.55 19.29 2.26
CA ALA A 219 -1.69 18.42 2.54
C ALA A 219 -2.96 18.74 1.76
N SER A 220 -3.04 19.84 1.03
CA SER A 220 -4.22 20.20 0.25
C SER A 220 -3.87 20.70 -1.15
N ASN A 221 -3.38 19.80 -2.01
CA ASN A 221 -3.41 20.02 -3.45
C ASN A 221 -4.85 19.86 -4.00
N LYS A 222 -5.79 20.60 -3.43
CA LYS A 222 -7.01 20.90 -4.17
C LYS A 222 -6.61 21.88 -5.27
N ASN A 223 -6.31 21.33 -6.44
CA ASN A 223 -5.98 22.11 -7.61
C ASN A 223 -7.19 22.89 -8.17
N GLU A 224 -8.34 22.79 -7.52
CA GLU A 224 -9.62 23.33 -8.00
C GLU A 224 -10.44 23.87 -6.84
N ILE A 225 -11.09 25.02 -7.07
CA ILE A 225 -12.03 25.66 -6.14
C ILE A 225 -13.36 25.93 -6.84
N TRP A 226 -14.44 25.72 -6.11
CA TRP A 226 -15.76 26.16 -6.53
C TRP A 226 -15.95 27.62 -6.19
N ILE A 227 -16.31 28.42 -7.19
CA ILE A 227 -16.53 29.87 -7.05
C ILE A 227 -17.97 30.20 -7.46
N ASP A 228 -18.63 31.00 -6.64
CA ASP A 228 -19.90 31.65 -7.01
C ASP A 228 -19.61 32.74 -8.06
N THR A 229 -19.96 32.45 -9.28
CA THR A 229 -19.72 33.33 -10.43
C THR A 229 -20.97 34.11 -10.85
N SER A 230 -22.10 33.99 -10.14
CA SER A 230 -23.36 34.69 -10.42
C SER A 230 -23.21 36.19 -10.52
N LYS A 231 -22.33 36.77 -9.72
CA LYS A 231 -22.03 38.22 -9.69
C LYS A 231 -21.25 38.72 -10.91
N TYR A 232 -20.57 37.83 -11.60
CA TYR A 232 -19.65 38.17 -12.69
C TYR A 232 -20.24 37.89 -14.06
N PHE A 233 -21.24 36.98 -14.16
CA PHE A 233 -21.80 36.48 -15.41
C PHE A 233 -23.33 36.58 -15.45
N GLU A 234 -23.93 37.58 -14.81
CA GLU A 234 -25.38 37.89 -14.86
C GLU A 234 -26.28 36.63 -14.68
N ASN A 235 -25.91 35.76 -13.74
CA ASN A 235 -26.57 34.46 -13.46
C ASN A 235 -26.57 33.43 -14.61
N GLN A 236 -25.85 33.66 -15.70
CA GLN A 236 -25.71 32.65 -16.77
C GLN A 236 -24.84 31.48 -16.34
N LEU A 237 -23.91 31.74 -15.39
CA LEU A 237 -23.02 30.73 -14.82
C LEU A 237 -22.94 30.90 -13.30
N PRO A 238 -23.88 30.33 -12.52
CA PRO A 238 -23.97 30.60 -11.09
C PRO A 238 -22.82 29.98 -10.29
N LEU A 239 -22.23 28.90 -10.77
CA LEU A 239 -21.15 28.17 -10.10
C LEU A 239 -20.11 27.71 -11.12
N SER A 240 -18.84 27.92 -10.84
CA SER A 240 -17.74 27.50 -11.70
C SER A 240 -16.66 26.79 -10.91
N LEU A 241 -16.10 25.72 -11.47
CA LEU A 241 -14.94 25.04 -10.94
C LEU A 241 -13.70 25.61 -11.60
N ILE A 242 -12.84 26.26 -10.83
CA ILE A 242 -11.65 26.93 -11.34
C ILE A 242 -10.40 26.30 -10.76
N ARG A 243 -9.39 26.07 -11.61
CA ARG A 243 -8.11 25.55 -11.19
C ARG A 243 -7.36 26.59 -10.35
N THR A 244 -6.93 26.23 -9.14
CA THR A 244 -6.12 27.08 -8.28
C THR A 244 -4.72 27.24 -8.87
N ALA A 245 -4.38 28.47 -9.22
CA ALA A 245 -3.07 28.82 -9.72
C ALA A 245 -2.68 30.23 -9.21
N ASN A 246 -1.40 30.53 -9.11
CA ASN A 246 -0.91 31.77 -8.53
C ASN A 246 -1.40 33.03 -9.24
N TYR A 247 -1.75 32.94 -10.52
CA TYR A 247 -2.30 34.07 -11.28
C TYR A 247 -3.71 34.49 -10.81
N LEU A 248 -4.47 33.61 -10.15
CA LEU A 248 -5.80 33.97 -9.59
C LEU A 248 -5.69 35.07 -8.54
N LYS A 249 -4.55 35.25 -7.90
CA LYS A 249 -4.28 36.33 -6.96
C LYS A 249 -4.46 37.73 -7.58
N TYR A 250 -4.28 37.82 -8.90
CA TYR A 250 -4.38 39.07 -9.68
C TYR A 250 -5.61 39.11 -10.58
N SER A 251 -6.56 38.20 -10.40
CA SER A 251 -7.79 38.09 -11.20
C SER A 251 -9.00 38.65 -10.45
N LEU A 252 -10.14 38.66 -11.14
CA LEU A 252 -11.45 38.96 -10.54
C LEU A 252 -11.77 38.07 -9.32
N PHE A 253 -11.19 36.87 -9.26
CA PHE A 253 -11.41 35.87 -8.22
C PHE A 253 -10.36 35.93 -7.09
N SER A 254 -9.66 37.03 -6.96
CA SER A 254 -8.60 37.18 -5.95
C SER A 254 -9.09 37.02 -4.51
N LYS A 255 -10.32 37.43 -4.22
CA LYS A 255 -10.94 37.32 -2.88
C LYS A 255 -11.21 35.85 -2.54
N GLU A 256 -11.81 35.12 -3.45
CA GLU A 256 -12.13 33.69 -3.31
C GLU A 256 -10.83 32.86 -3.20
N TYR A 257 -9.84 33.20 -4.02
CA TYR A 257 -8.53 32.57 -3.96
C TYR A 257 -7.85 32.78 -2.61
N ASN A 258 -7.81 34.00 -2.09
CA ASN A 258 -7.20 34.29 -0.79
C ASN A 258 -7.97 33.60 0.35
N LYS A 259 -9.31 33.64 0.32
CA LYS A 259 -10.16 32.92 1.29
C LYS A 259 -9.85 31.42 1.31
N GLU A 260 -9.71 30.79 0.15
CA GLU A 260 -9.34 29.37 0.06
C GLU A 260 -7.94 29.12 0.64
N LYS A 261 -6.98 30.02 0.39
CA LYS A 261 -5.64 29.94 0.99
C LYS A 261 -5.66 30.05 2.50
N ASP A 262 -6.48 30.93 3.04
CA ASP A 262 -6.66 31.08 4.50
C ASP A 262 -7.29 29.83 5.10
N LEU A 263 -8.30 29.23 4.44
CA LEU A 263 -8.91 27.97 4.85
C LEU A 263 -7.91 26.81 4.80
N GLN A 264 -7.09 26.72 3.76
CA GLN A 264 -6.04 25.72 3.66
C GLN A 264 -5.00 25.85 4.77
N PHE A 265 -4.63 27.08 5.11
CA PHE A 265 -3.74 27.36 6.24
C PHE A 265 -4.38 26.92 7.57
N LEU A 266 -5.65 27.25 7.79
CA LEU A 266 -6.39 26.84 8.98
C LEU A 266 -6.47 25.31 9.10
N ASP A 267 -6.76 24.61 7.99
CA ASP A 267 -6.75 23.15 7.95
C ASP A 267 -5.38 22.56 8.32
N SER A 268 -4.32 23.21 7.87
CA SER A 268 -2.95 22.80 8.21
C SER A 268 -2.65 22.98 9.70
N MET A 269 -3.10 24.09 10.28
CA MET A 269 -2.98 24.35 11.73
C MET A 269 -3.81 23.36 12.56
N ASN A 270 -5.04 23.05 12.13
CA ASN A 270 -5.87 22.05 12.80
C ASN A 270 -5.24 20.65 12.74
N LYS A 271 -4.62 20.27 11.63
CA LYS A 271 -3.87 19.00 11.54
C LYS A 271 -2.68 18.97 12.50
N LEU A 272 -1.95 20.08 12.61
CA LEU A 272 -0.85 20.20 13.58
C LEU A 272 -1.37 20.06 15.02
N TYR A 273 -2.46 20.73 15.35
CA TYR A 273 -3.08 20.65 16.68
C TYR A 273 -3.52 19.20 17.04
N VAL A 274 -4.02 18.46 16.07
CA VAL A 274 -4.39 17.03 16.28
C VAL A 274 -3.14 16.15 16.45
N ALA A 275 -2.01 16.54 15.87
CA ALA A 275 -0.76 15.78 15.94
C ALA A 275 0.07 16.05 17.22
N MET A 276 -0.23 17.13 17.94
CA MET A 276 0.40 17.50 19.21
C MET A 276 -0.39 16.95 20.40
#